data_288cf842049ec9fa9022b364a78c191e
#
_entry.id   288cf842049ec9fa9022b364a78c191e
#
_cell.length_a   1.000
_cell.length_b   1.000
_cell.length_c   1.000
_cell.angle_alpha   90.00
_cell.angle_beta   90.00
_cell.angle_gamma   90.00
#
_symmetry.space_group_name_H-M   'P 1'
#
loop_
_entity.id
_entity.type
_entity.pdbx_description
1 polymer ?
#
loop_
_entity_poly.entity_id
_entity_poly.type
_entity_poly.pdbx_seq_one_letter_code
_entity_poly.pdbx_strand_id
1 'polypeptide(L)'
;TLHFRNQLSSAEKEIKELKAALNETRKMATEDALTSLLNRRAFDLEMDSLIRNKQPFSLIMTDIDRFKNFNDEYGHLLGDQVLRIVGKRLREVSKEGITAYRLGGEEFALLVPGRALALTRQMAESLRRVIERMSLLDRKSGRRIDHITASFGVGEYNGQETADALIERTDKLLYKAKELGRN
;
A
#
# COMPACT_ATOMS: atom_id res chain seq x y z
N THR A 1 -30.18 -14.69 41.23
CA THR A 1 -28.71 -14.56 41.11
C THR A 1 -28.12 -15.38 39.99
N LEU A 2 -28.54 -16.64 39.79
CA LEU A 2 -28.07 -17.51 38.72
C LEU A 2 -28.58 -17.05 37.33
N HIS A 3 -29.80 -16.63 37.25
CA HIS A 3 -30.43 -16.12 36.03
C HIS A 3 -29.72 -14.84 35.51
N PHE A 4 -29.36 -13.94 36.42
CA PHE A 4 -28.63 -12.71 36.09
C PHE A 4 -27.20 -12.97 35.55
N ARG A 5 -26.51 -13.97 36.15
CA ARG A 5 -25.20 -14.42 35.65
C ARG A 5 -25.29 -15.01 34.25
N ASN A 6 -26.28 -15.80 33.98
CA ASN A 6 -26.50 -16.40 32.66
C ASN A 6 -26.80 -15.32 31.60
N GLN A 7 -27.65 -14.34 31.95
CA GLN A 7 -27.92 -13.20 31.05
C GLN A 7 -26.68 -12.38 30.78
N LEU A 8 -25.86 -12.10 31.82
CA LEU A 8 -24.60 -11.36 31.66
C LEU A 8 -23.63 -12.12 30.75
N SER A 9 -23.42 -13.39 30.97
CA SER A 9 -22.56 -14.25 30.15
C SER A 9 -23.02 -14.32 28.69
N SER A 10 -24.35 -14.40 28.47
CA SER A 10 -24.90 -14.38 27.11
C SER A 10 -24.68 -13.04 26.42
N ALA A 11 -24.89 -11.93 27.13
CA ALA A 11 -24.64 -10.59 26.59
C ALA A 11 -23.15 -10.35 26.27
N GLU A 12 -22.25 -10.81 27.14
CA GLU A 12 -20.81 -10.73 26.90
C GLU A 12 -20.38 -11.51 25.64
N LYS A 13 -20.96 -12.71 25.45
CA LYS A 13 -20.70 -13.52 24.26
C LYS A 13 -21.20 -12.81 23.00
N GLU A 14 -22.42 -12.29 23.02
CA GLU A 14 -23.01 -11.56 21.88
C GLU A 14 -22.19 -10.31 21.54
N ILE A 15 -21.75 -9.54 22.52
CA ILE A 15 -20.87 -8.38 22.32
C ILE A 15 -19.56 -8.80 21.66
N LYS A 16 -18.97 -9.90 22.09
CA LYS A 16 -17.72 -10.43 21.50
C LYS A 16 -17.93 -10.85 20.05
N GLU A 17 -19.01 -11.54 19.75
CA GLU A 17 -19.36 -11.97 18.40
C GLU A 17 -19.64 -10.78 17.48
N LEU A 18 -20.39 -9.77 17.93
CA LEU A 18 -20.67 -8.55 17.19
C LEU A 18 -19.40 -7.74 16.92
N LYS A 19 -18.52 -7.62 17.91
CA LYS A 19 -17.21 -6.95 17.74
C LYS A 19 -16.35 -7.67 16.71
N ALA A 20 -16.31 -9.00 16.73
CA ALA A 20 -15.58 -9.80 15.75
C ALA A 20 -16.14 -9.62 14.34
N ALA A 21 -17.47 -9.67 14.18
CA ALA A 21 -18.14 -9.44 12.90
C ALA A 21 -17.91 -8.03 12.36
N LEU A 22 -17.96 -7.01 13.23
CA LEU A 22 -17.69 -5.63 12.85
C LEU A 22 -16.24 -5.46 12.39
N ASN A 23 -15.29 -6.06 13.10
CA ASN A 23 -13.87 -6.00 12.75
C ASN A 23 -13.60 -6.65 11.40
N GLU A 24 -14.20 -7.82 11.14
CA GLU A 24 -14.10 -8.51 9.85
C GLU A 24 -14.69 -7.68 8.71
N THR A 25 -15.87 -7.09 8.91
CA THR A 25 -16.50 -6.21 7.94
C THR A 25 -15.63 -4.99 7.63
N ARG A 26 -15.00 -4.39 8.65
CA ARG A 26 -14.06 -3.28 8.48
C ARG A 26 -12.85 -3.70 7.66
N LYS A 27 -12.25 -4.85 7.95
CA LYS A 27 -11.13 -5.38 7.17
C LYS A 27 -11.50 -5.56 5.70
N MET A 28 -12.64 -6.19 5.41
CA MET A 28 -13.13 -6.38 4.04
C MET A 28 -13.34 -5.04 3.31
N ALA A 29 -13.73 -3.98 4.02
CA ALA A 29 -13.95 -2.65 3.46
C ALA A 29 -12.66 -1.83 3.25
N THR A 30 -11.58 -2.13 3.98
CA THR A 30 -10.36 -1.29 4.04
C THR A 30 -9.09 -1.99 3.61
N GLU A 31 -9.09 -3.31 3.45
CA GLU A 31 -7.91 -4.08 3.03
C GLU A 31 -8.03 -4.59 1.59
N ASP A 32 -6.88 -4.66 0.91
CA ASP A 32 -6.74 -5.32 -0.38
C ASP A 32 -6.60 -6.84 -0.17
N ALA A 33 -7.48 -7.62 -0.78
CA ALA A 33 -7.53 -9.07 -0.58
C ALA A 33 -6.26 -9.80 -1.04
N LEU A 34 -5.57 -9.30 -2.08
CA LEU A 34 -4.39 -9.94 -2.65
C LEU A 34 -3.13 -9.69 -1.82
N THR A 35 -2.90 -8.46 -1.40
CA THR A 35 -1.65 -8.04 -0.73
C THR A 35 -1.79 -7.86 0.77
N SER A 36 -3.02 -7.80 1.28
CA SER A 36 -3.37 -7.45 2.66
C SER A 36 -2.86 -6.06 3.11
N LEU A 37 -2.46 -5.23 2.17
CA LEU A 37 -2.26 -3.81 2.43
C LEU A 37 -3.62 -3.12 2.56
N LEU A 38 -3.63 -1.92 3.10
CA LEU A 38 -4.84 -1.10 3.04
C LEU A 38 -5.16 -0.76 1.58
N ASN A 39 -6.44 -0.60 1.28
CA ASN A 39 -6.93 -0.35 -0.07
C ASN A 39 -7.05 1.14 -0.39
N ARG A 40 -7.51 1.47 -1.61
CA ARG A 40 -7.75 2.84 -2.08
C ARG A 40 -8.67 3.62 -1.16
N ARG A 41 -9.74 2.99 -0.67
CA ARG A 41 -10.69 3.65 0.21
C ARG A 41 -10.04 4.09 1.53
N ALA A 42 -9.23 3.22 2.13
CA ALA A 42 -8.48 3.55 3.34
C ALA A 42 -7.47 4.68 3.07
N PHE A 43 -6.82 4.67 1.91
CA PHE A 43 -5.91 5.73 1.47
C PHE A 43 -6.62 7.10 1.38
N ASP A 44 -7.75 7.16 0.72
CA ASP A 44 -8.52 8.40 0.54
C ASP A 44 -8.97 8.97 1.90
N LEU A 45 -9.43 8.11 2.82
CA LEU A 45 -9.85 8.52 4.17
C LEU A 45 -8.69 9.08 5.00
N GLU A 46 -7.53 8.45 4.97
CA GLU A 46 -6.34 8.91 5.71
C GLU A 46 -5.78 10.20 5.12
N MET A 47 -5.73 10.31 3.80
CA MET A 47 -5.33 11.53 3.11
C MET A 47 -6.20 12.72 3.53
N ASP A 48 -7.52 12.55 3.51
CA ASP A 48 -8.48 13.58 3.93
C ASP A 48 -8.29 13.95 5.40
N SER A 49 -8.01 12.97 6.26
CA SER A 49 -7.75 13.21 7.68
C SER A 49 -6.48 14.04 7.90
N LEU A 50 -5.38 13.69 7.24
CA LEU A 50 -4.12 14.42 7.33
C LEU A 50 -4.26 15.88 6.87
N ILE A 51 -4.94 16.10 5.76
CA ILE A 51 -5.19 17.44 5.21
C ILE A 51 -6.10 18.26 6.13
N ARG A 52 -7.19 17.68 6.61
CA ARG A 52 -8.14 18.34 7.51
C ARG A 52 -7.48 18.76 8.81
N ASN A 53 -6.60 17.93 9.35
CA ASN A 53 -5.88 18.20 10.59
C ASN A 53 -4.61 19.06 10.36
N LYS A 54 -4.36 19.51 9.12
CA LYS A 54 -3.20 20.31 8.72
C LYS A 54 -1.87 19.69 9.17
N GLN A 55 -1.79 18.36 9.15
CA GLN A 55 -0.57 17.65 9.49
C GLN A 55 0.40 17.63 8.31
N PRO A 56 1.70 17.89 8.53
CA PRO A 56 2.70 17.74 7.49
C PRO A 56 2.90 16.25 7.15
N PHE A 57 2.93 15.93 5.86
CA PHE A 57 3.18 14.58 5.38
C PHE A 57 3.72 14.60 3.95
N SER A 58 4.29 13.49 3.56
CA SER A 58 4.68 13.21 2.18
C SER A 58 3.93 12.01 1.63
N LEU A 59 3.70 12.02 0.33
CA LEU A 59 3.10 10.94 -0.43
C LEU A 59 4.17 10.31 -1.33
N ILE A 60 4.29 8.99 -1.26
CA ILE A 60 5.03 8.20 -2.24
C ILE A 60 4.01 7.46 -3.10
N MET A 61 4.11 7.59 -4.40
CA MET A 61 3.38 6.75 -5.35
C MET A 61 4.36 5.87 -6.11
N THR A 62 4.01 4.64 -6.33
CA THR A 62 4.84 3.68 -7.05
C THR A 62 4.01 2.75 -7.91
N ASP A 63 4.60 2.29 -8.98
CA ASP A 63 3.98 1.44 -9.99
C ASP A 63 5.04 0.44 -10.48
N ILE A 64 4.66 -0.83 -10.60
CA ILE A 64 5.56 -1.87 -11.09
C ILE A 64 5.79 -1.67 -12.59
N ASP A 65 7.05 -1.55 -12.97
CA ASP A 65 7.42 -1.30 -14.35
C ASP A 65 7.06 -2.47 -15.27
N ARG A 66 6.39 -2.15 -16.38
CA ARG A 66 6.03 -3.12 -17.43
C ARG A 66 5.23 -4.33 -16.90
N PHE A 67 4.40 -4.11 -15.90
CA PHE A 67 3.64 -5.19 -15.26
C PHE A 67 2.70 -5.92 -16.23
N LYS A 68 2.08 -5.21 -17.16
CA LYS A 68 1.27 -5.82 -18.22
C LYS A 68 2.10 -6.80 -19.06
N ASN A 69 3.29 -6.38 -19.49
CA ASN A 69 4.19 -7.23 -20.26
C ASN A 69 4.61 -8.47 -19.45
N PHE A 70 4.85 -8.30 -18.17
CA PHE A 70 5.14 -9.41 -17.26
C PHE A 70 3.99 -10.43 -17.23
N ASN A 71 2.75 -9.97 -17.07
CA ASN A 71 1.57 -10.84 -17.11
C ASN A 71 1.38 -11.52 -18.44
N ASP A 72 1.61 -10.82 -19.55
CA ASP A 72 1.52 -11.38 -20.89
C ASP A 72 2.56 -12.50 -21.11
N GLU A 73 3.75 -12.37 -20.55
CA GLU A 73 4.84 -13.35 -20.68
C GLU A 73 4.70 -14.52 -19.70
N TYR A 74 4.42 -14.25 -18.42
CA TYR A 74 4.47 -15.24 -17.33
C TYR A 74 3.10 -15.65 -16.78
N GLY A 75 2.04 -14.96 -17.15
CA GLY A 75 0.69 -15.20 -16.68
C GLY A 75 0.33 -14.47 -15.38
N HIS A 76 -0.97 -14.36 -15.14
CA HIS A 76 -1.52 -13.62 -14.00
C HIS A 76 -1.19 -14.23 -12.63
N LEU A 77 -1.01 -15.55 -12.53
CA LEU A 77 -0.64 -16.19 -11.26
C LEU A 77 0.73 -15.74 -10.77
N LEU A 78 1.72 -15.63 -11.65
CA LEU A 78 3.04 -15.08 -11.30
C LEU A 78 2.97 -13.57 -11.10
N GLY A 79 2.16 -12.85 -11.85
CA GLY A 79 1.87 -11.43 -11.61
C GLY A 79 1.30 -11.19 -10.21
N ASP A 80 0.37 -12.00 -9.76
CA ASP A 80 -0.18 -11.94 -8.40
C ASP A 80 0.89 -12.20 -7.33
N GLN A 81 1.84 -13.11 -7.58
CA GLN A 81 2.97 -13.33 -6.68
C GLN A 81 3.88 -12.10 -6.61
N VAL A 82 4.16 -11.44 -7.73
CA VAL A 82 4.91 -10.17 -7.76
C VAL A 82 4.22 -9.14 -6.87
N LEU A 83 2.90 -8.95 -7.06
CA LEU A 83 2.12 -8.00 -6.26
C LEU A 83 2.18 -8.32 -4.76
N ARG A 84 2.07 -9.59 -4.37
CA ARG A 84 2.17 -10.01 -2.97
C ARG A 84 3.54 -9.72 -2.38
N ILE A 85 4.62 -9.99 -3.13
CA ILE A 85 5.98 -9.76 -2.65
C ILE A 85 6.26 -8.25 -2.52
N VAL A 86 5.87 -7.46 -3.52
CA VAL A 86 5.98 -5.99 -3.44
C VAL A 86 5.19 -5.46 -2.25
N GLY A 87 3.93 -5.89 -2.08
CA GLY A 87 3.11 -5.53 -0.93
C GLY A 87 3.77 -5.88 0.41
N LYS A 88 4.40 -7.05 0.52
CA LYS A 88 5.15 -7.45 1.71
C LYS A 88 6.31 -6.51 1.98
N ARG A 89 7.10 -6.13 0.97
CA ARG A 89 8.22 -5.20 1.12
C ARG A 89 7.75 -3.81 1.56
N LEU A 90 6.66 -3.32 1.01
CA LEU A 90 6.06 -2.05 1.42
C LEU A 90 5.55 -2.10 2.86
N ARG A 91 4.99 -3.22 3.29
CA ARG A 91 4.54 -3.42 4.67
C ARG A 91 5.69 -3.41 5.66
N GLU A 92 6.85 -3.96 5.31
CA GLU A 92 8.03 -4.01 6.19
C GLU A 92 8.53 -2.62 6.58
N VAL A 93 8.29 -1.59 5.76
CA VAL A 93 8.62 -0.19 6.08
C VAL A 93 7.46 0.58 6.71
N SER A 94 6.28 -0.02 6.80
CA SER A 94 5.09 0.58 7.42
C SER A 94 5.19 0.57 8.95
N LYS A 95 6.10 1.38 9.47
CA LYS A 95 6.39 1.54 10.91
C LYS A 95 6.35 3.02 11.26
N GLU A 96 6.19 3.33 12.54
CA GLU A 96 6.27 4.70 13.06
C GLU A 96 5.34 5.70 12.35
N GLY A 97 4.10 5.30 12.11
CA GLY A 97 3.09 6.12 11.45
C GLY A 97 3.10 6.07 9.91
N ILE A 98 4.08 5.42 9.30
CA ILE A 98 4.11 5.19 7.85
C ILE A 98 3.13 4.08 7.49
N THR A 99 2.27 4.30 6.50
CA THR A 99 1.28 3.32 6.06
C THR A 99 1.36 3.11 4.57
N ALA A 100 1.31 1.84 4.17
CA ALA A 100 1.31 1.42 2.77
C ALA A 100 -0.08 1.00 2.31
N TYR A 101 -0.38 1.32 1.06
CA TYR A 101 -1.68 1.09 0.42
C TYR A 101 -1.47 0.46 -0.96
N ARG A 102 -2.42 -0.38 -1.37
CA ARG A 102 -2.58 -0.74 -2.79
C ARG A 102 -3.75 0.05 -3.36
N LEU A 103 -3.47 0.85 -4.38
CA LEU A 103 -4.48 1.71 -5.01
C LEU A 103 -5.31 0.98 -6.07
N GLY A 104 -4.75 -0.05 -6.68
CA GLY A 104 -5.36 -0.88 -7.70
C GLY A 104 -4.33 -1.38 -8.71
N GLY A 105 -4.62 -2.47 -9.41
CA GLY A 105 -3.68 -3.02 -10.40
C GLY A 105 -2.27 -3.22 -9.83
N GLU A 106 -1.30 -2.57 -10.42
CA GLU A 106 0.11 -2.53 -10.02
C GLU A 106 0.52 -1.25 -9.26
N GLU A 107 -0.44 -0.44 -8.86
CA GLU A 107 -0.21 0.85 -8.21
C GLU A 107 -0.28 0.75 -6.69
N PHE A 108 0.71 1.34 -6.03
CA PHE A 108 0.82 1.41 -4.58
C PHE A 108 1.14 2.84 -4.13
N ALA A 109 0.84 3.12 -2.87
CA ALA A 109 1.17 4.38 -2.24
C ALA A 109 1.65 4.18 -0.80
N LEU A 110 2.43 5.14 -0.29
CA LEU A 110 2.74 5.25 1.13
C LEU A 110 2.46 6.68 1.58
N LEU A 111 1.84 6.80 2.74
CA LEU A 111 1.71 8.07 3.46
C LEU A 111 2.76 8.12 4.56
N VAL A 112 3.53 9.20 4.58
CA VAL A 112 4.69 9.39 5.45
C VAL A 112 4.52 10.68 6.25
N PRO A 113 3.84 10.61 7.41
CA PRO A 113 3.63 11.80 8.25
C PRO A 113 4.91 12.24 8.94
N GLY A 114 5.06 13.57 9.12
CA GLY A 114 6.03 14.18 10.01
C GLY A 114 7.50 13.99 9.67
N ARG A 115 7.84 13.57 8.44
CA ARG A 115 9.23 13.41 7.99
C ARG A 115 9.61 14.44 6.94
N ALA A 116 10.86 14.88 6.95
CA ALA A 116 11.40 15.74 5.92
C ALA A 116 11.41 15.04 4.55
N LEU A 117 11.17 15.80 3.49
CA LEU A 117 11.14 15.30 2.11
C LEU A 117 12.42 14.51 1.74
N ALA A 118 13.59 14.95 2.18
CA ALA A 118 14.85 14.27 1.92
C ALA A 118 14.86 12.83 2.48
N LEU A 119 14.35 12.62 3.70
CA LEU A 119 14.23 11.29 4.32
C LEU A 119 13.20 10.42 3.59
N THR A 120 12.11 11.02 3.14
CA THR A 120 11.09 10.30 2.36
C THR A 120 11.63 9.85 1.01
N ARG A 121 12.45 10.68 0.35
CA ARG A 121 13.15 10.31 -0.89
C ARG A 121 14.15 9.17 -0.67
N GLN A 122 14.90 9.20 0.42
CA GLN A 122 15.83 8.12 0.77
C GLN A 122 15.08 6.81 1.02
N MET A 123 13.91 6.87 1.65
CA MET A 123 13.05 5.70 1.87
C MET A 123 12.54 5.14 0.54
N ALA A 124 12.08 5.99 -0.37
CA ALA A 124 11.64 5.58 -1.70
C ALA A 124 12.78 4.90 -2.49
N GLU A 125 13.99 5.47 -2.44
CA GLU A 125 15.18 4.88 -3.08
C GLU A 125 15.56 3.53 -2.46
N SER A 126 15.46 3.39 -1.15
CA SER A 126 15.69 2.11 -0.48
C SER A 126 14.68 1.04 -0.91
N LEU A 127 13.41 1.40 -1.01
CA LEU A 127 12.34 0.53 -1.51
C LEU A 127 12.58 0.12 -2.97
N ARG A 128 12.95 1.08 -3.81
CA ARG A 128 13.28 0.82 -5.21
C ARG A 128 14.34 -0.27 -5.34
N ARG A 129 15.44 -0.13 -4.58
CA ARG A 129 16.54 -1.11 -4.57
C ARG A 129 16.11 -2.47 -4.03
N VAL A 130 15.26 -2.51 -3.01
CA VAL A 130 14.73 -3.77 -2.46
C VAL A 130 13.89 -4.49 -3.50
N ILE A 131 13.04 -3.78 -4.23
CA ILE A 131 12.22 -4.34 -5.30
C ILE A 131 13.10 -4.84 -6.45
N GLU A 132 14.07 -4.06 -6.90
CA GLU A 132 15.02 -4.42 -7.97
C GLU A 132 15.80 -5.71 -7.68
N ARG A 133 16.05 -6.02 -6.41
CA ARG A 133 16.75 -7.24 -5.98
C ARG A 133 15.85 -8.44 -5.79
N MET A 134 14.53 -8.28 -5.96
CA MET A 134 13.58 -9.38 -5.86
C MET A 134 13.79 -10.39 -6.99
N SER A 135 13.57 -11.66 -6.68
CA SER A 135 13.49 -12.72 -7.67
C SER A 135 12.36 -13.68 -7.34
N LEU A 136 11.79 -14.26 -8.37
CA LEU A 136 10.75 -15.28 -8.32
C LEU A 136 11.23 -16.56 -8.98
N LEU A 137 10.75 -17.69 -8.47
CA LEU A 137 10.90 -18.97 -9.16
C LEU A 137 9.59 -19.30 -9.89
N ASP A 138 9.64 -19.38 -11.20
CA ASP A 138 8.55 -19.97 -11.96
C ASP A 138 8.64 -21.50 -11.86
N ARG A 139 7.75 -22.07 -11.04
CA ARG A 139 7.76 -23.52 -10.76
C ARG A 139 7.40 -24.36 -11.99
N LYS A 140 6.72 -23.80 -12.99
CA LYS A 140 6.36 -24.51 -14.22
C LYS A 140 7.55 -24.69 -15.14
N SER A 141 8.37 -23.65 -15.30
CA SER A 141 9.54 -23.67 -16.20
C SER A 141 10.85 -23.96 -15.47
N GLY A 142 10.88 -23.89 -14.12
CA GLY A 142 12.08 -23.94 -13.30
C GLY A 142 12.98 -22.71 -13.44
N ARG A 143 12.52 -21.67 -14.13
CA ARG A 143 13.28 -20.44 -14.34
C ARG A 143 13.16 -19.50 -13.17
N ARG A 144 14.29 -18.89 -12.85
CA ARG A 144 14.33 -17.74 -11.96
C ARG A 144 14.02 -16.47 -12.75
N ILE A 145 13.07 -15.69 -12.26
CA ILE A 145 12.67 -14.42 -12.86
C ILE A 145 13.27 -13.32 -11.99
N ASP A 146 14.18 -12.57 -12.59
CA ASP A 146 14.83 -11.38 -12.02
C ASP A 146 14.35 -10.11 -12.75
N HIS A 147 14.91 -8.97 -12.40
CA HIS A 147 14.69 -7.68 -13.09
C HIS A 147 13.27 -7.12 -12.98
N ILE A 148 12.59 -7.41 -11.87
CA ILE A 148 11.35 -6.72 -11.53
C ILE A 148 11.76 -5.38 -10.93
N THR A 149 11.28 -4.30 -11.52
CA THR A 149 11.54 -2.93 -11.05
C THR A 149 10.25 -2.17 -10.84
N ALA A 150 10.34 -1.08 -10.07
CA ALA A 150 9.25 -0.15 -9.86
C ALA A 150 9.77 1.27 -9.95
N SER A 151 8.95 2.15 -10.51
CA SER A 151 9.21 3.59 -10.54
C SER A 151 8.50 4.27 -9.39
N PHE A 152 9.05 5.38 -8.90
CA PHE A 152 8.58 6.09 -7.72
C PHE A 152 8.41 7.58 -8.00
N GLY A 153 7.34 8.17 -7.47
CA GLY A 153 7.15 9.60 -7.36
C GLY A 153 6.99 9.98 -5.88
N VAL A 154 7.61 11.07 -5.46
CA VAL A 154 7.55 11.56 -4.07
C VAL A 154 7.09 13.00 -4.07
N GLY A 155 5.96 13.29 -3.40
CA GLY A 155 5.41 14.61 -3.23
C GLY A 155 5.25 14.96 -1.76
N GLU A 156 5.67 16.15 -1.35
CA GLU A 156 5.40 16.71 -0.02
C GLU A 156 4.13 17.55 -0.06
N TYR A 157 3.26 17.36 0.93
CA TYR A 157 2.07 18.21 1.08
C TYR A 157 2.48 19.65 1.42
N ASN A 158 2.02 20.60 0.63
CA ASN A 158 2.40 22.02 0.78
C ASN A 158 1.56 22.81 1.80
N GLY A 159 0.59 22.16 2.43
CA GLY A 159 -0.29 22.79 3.43
C GLY A 159 -1.51 23.52 2.85
N GLN A 160 -1.64 23.66 1.54
CA GLN A 160 -2.70 24.44 0.89
C GLN A 160 -3.42 23.71 -0.26
N GLU A 161 -2.84 22.65 -0.81
CA GLU A 161 -3.43 21.91 -1.92
C GLU A 161 -4.51 20.91 -1.47
N THR A 162 -5.37 20.52 -2.39
CA THR A 162 -6.31 19.43 -2.18
C THR A 162 -5.63 18.06 -2.27
N ALA A 163 -6.29 17.00 -1.77
CA ALA A 163 -5.83 15.63 -1.94
C ALA A 163 -5.59 15.30 -3.42
N ASP A 164 -6.56 15.62 -4.28
CA ASP A 164 -6.46 15.36 -5.72
C ASP A 164 -5.29 16.10 -6.39
N ALA A 165 -5.03 17.34 -5.99
CA ALA A 165 -3.90 18.13 -6.50
C ALA A 165 -2.55 17.52 -6.10
N LEU A 166 -2.40 17.04 -4.85
CA LEU A 166 -1.20 16.36 -4.39
C LEU A 166 -1.00 15.02 -5.13
N ILE A 167 -2.06 14.24 -5.28
CA ILE A 167 -2.03 12.98 -6.03
C ILE A 167 -1.61 13.23 -7.47
N GLU A 168 -2.24 14.16 -8.16
CA GLU A 168 -1.91 14.50 -9.54
C GLU A 168 -0.44 14.95 -9.70
N ARG A 169 0.02 15.82 -8.80
CA ARG A 169 1.40 16.30 -8.82
C ARG A 169 2.41 15.17 -8.58
N THR A 170 2.12 14.27 -7.66
CA THR A 170 2.97 13.11 -7.35
C THR A 170 2.95 12.10 -8.48
N ASP A 171 1.79 11.88 -9.11
CA ASP A 171 1.64 11.01 -10.28
C ASP A 171 2.43 11.52 -11.49
N LYS A 172 2.47 12.84 -11.72
CA LYS A 172 3.31 13.45 -12.75
C LYS A 172 4.80 13.20 -12.51
N LEU A 173 5.23 13.21 -11.25
CA LEU A 173 6.62 12.87 -10.89
C LEU A 173 6.93 11.39 -11.14
N LEU A 174 6.00 10.50 -10.82
CA LEU A 174 6.09 9.08 -11.14
C LEU A 174 6.17 8.84 -12.65
N TYR A 175 5.30 9.48 -13.42
CA TYR A 175 5.33 9.41 -14.87
C TYR A 175 6.66 9.88 -15.46
N LYS A 176 7.20 10.97 -14.95
CA LYS A 176 8.52 11.48 -15.35
C LYS A 176 9.65 10.49 -15.06
N ALA A 177 9.59 9.78 -13.92
CA ALA A 177 10.54 8.71 -13.62
C ALA A 177 10.47 7.58 -14.65
N LYS A 178 9.26 7.23 -15.10
CA LYS A 178 9.07 6.24 -16.17
C LYS A 178 9.61 6.70 -17.52
N GLU A 179 9.46 7.97 -17.87
CA GLU A 179 10.00 8.54 -19.11
C GLU A 179 11.53 8.60 -19.09
N LEU A 180 12.16 8.86 -17.95
CA LEU A 180 13.61 8.94 -17.78
C LEU A 180 14.31 7.57 -17.74
N GLY A 181 13.60 6.48 -17.98
CA GLY A 181 14.18 5.15 -18.10
C GLY A 181 13.63 4.13 -17.11
N ARG A 182 12.68 4.50 -16.28
CA ARG A 182 12.09 3.66 -15.22
C ARG A 182 13.07 3.34 -14.09
N ASN A 183 12.58 2.46 -13.17
CA ASN A 183 13.36 2.03 -12.00
C ASN A 183 13.77 3.20 -11.11
#